data_66c081de7b23725d2753755d6faee2d2
#
_entry.id   66c081de7b23725d2753755d6faee2d2
#
_cell.length_a   1.000
_cell.length_b   1.000
_cell.length_c   1.000
_cell.angle_alpha   90.00
_cell.angle_beta   90.00
_cell.angle_gamma   90.00
#
_symmetry.space_group_name_H-M   'P 1'
#
loop_
_entity.id
_entity.type
_entity.pdbx_description
1 polymer ?
#
loop_
_entity_poly.entity_id
_entity_poly.type
_entity_poly.pdbx_seq_one_letter_code
_entity_poly.pdbx_strand_id
1 'polypeptide(L)'
;MSKIKVLVLPSDTTGVGKFRSVDPHVMLQNMYPDDFHVDIDYQPRINDVNYWKQYQIVHIHRNIGNSYEQTPNIINFLKSIGIVVIVDLDDYWLPGKEHPIHTLIVQDKIHEKIMANLKVASYVTTTTNIFADEIRKLNRNVVIFPNAIDPNESQFKQPTEPSDRIRIGWLGGSSHLHDLKLLEGFVSKNISLKDKVQYVLCGFDTRGTITEINQQTGEKKQRPINPDETVWARYEEIFTNKYGTIDDNYKQFLLQFKQEEYPNINDLPYRRVWTKPINTYASNYSKFDVSMAPIKNHIFNRVKSQLKVIEAGFYKKALIASEVGPYTIDLKHALSFGKFTDGNALLVKEERNHSDWAKNIKFLVNNPNLIVDLGERLYESVKDKYDLRNVTRDRAQWYKTLIK
;
A
#
# COMPACT_ATOMS: atom_id res chain seq x y z
N MET A 1 -9.88 -37.28 -4.36
CA MET A 1 -10.30 -36.34 -5.42
C MET A 1 -9.04 -35.77 -6.08
N SER A 2 -9.08 -35.41 -7.36
CA SER A 2 -7.94 -34.72 -8.00
C SER A 2 -7.80 -33.32 -7.40
N LYS A 3 -6.55 -32.85 -7.22
CA LYS A 3 -6.28 -31.48 -6.73
C LYS A 3 -6.88 -30.43 -7.67
N ILE A 4 -7.40 -29.35 -7.12
CA ILE A 4 -7.81 -28.17 -7.89
C ILE A 4 -6.56 -27.46 -8.36
N LYS A 5 -6.36 -27.34 -9.67
CA LYS A 5 -5.23 -26.67 -10.27
C LYS A 5 -5.56 -25.20 -10.52
N VAL A 6 -4.79 -24.32 -9.93
CA VAL A 6 -4.95 -22.88 -9.99
C VAL A 6 -3.75 -22.26 -10.70
N LEU A 7 -3.99 -21.51 -11.76
CA LEU A 7 -2.98 -20.66 -12.37
C LEU A 7 -3.14 -19.24 -11.87
N VAL A 8 -2.06 -18.64 -11.42
CA VAL A 8 -2.02 -17.25 -10.91
C VAL A 8 -1.16 -16.39 -11.82
N LEU A 9 -1.73 -15.31 -12.31
CA LEU A 9 -1.07 -14.34 -13.20
C LEU A 9 -0.93 -12.99 -12.50
N PRO A 10 0.19 -12.76 -11.77
CA PRO A 10 0.47 -11.48 -11.15
C PRO A 10 0.74 -10.39 -12.20
N SER A 11 0.34 -9.14 -11.94
CA SER A 11 0.65 -8.02 -12.85
C SER A 11 2.10 -7.53 -12.72
N ASP A 12 2.73 -7.78 -11.58
CA ASP A 12 4.06 -7.28 -11.26
C ASP A 12 4.73 -8.11 -10.16
N THR A 13 6.01 -7.83 -9.92
CA THR A 13 6.82 -8.43 -8.85
C THR A 13 6.95 -7.53 -7.62
N THR A 14 6.14 -6.50 -7.52
CA THR A 14 6.14 -5.51 -6.43
C THR A 14 5.11 -5.83 -5.35
N GLY A 15 4.80 -4.85 -4.51
CA GLY A 15 3.86 -5.01 -3.40
C GLY A 15 2.49 -5.51 -3.82
N VAL A 16 1.99 -5.06 -4.96
CA VAL A 16 0.65 -5.47 -5.44
C VAL A 16 0.66 -6.94 -5.83
N GLY A 17 1.61 -7.36 -6.67
CA GLY A 17 1.78 -8.77 -7.04
C GLY A 17 1.97 -9.67 -5.82
N LYS A 18 2.78 -9.23 -4.83
CA LYS A 18 2.99 -9.96 -3.58
C LYS A 18 1.68 -10.15 -2.82
N PHE A 19 1.03 -9.08 -2.38
CA PHE A 19 -0.13 -9.15 -1.48
C PHE A 19 -1.40 -9.67 -2.13
N ARG A 20 -1.59 -9.47 -3.44
CA ARG A 20 -2.82 -9.86 -4.13
C ARG A 20 -2.74 -11.24 -4.79
N SER A 21 -1.57 -11.60 -5.28
CA SER A 21 -1.40 -12.79 -6.11
C SER A 21 -0.50 -13.83 -5.47
N VAL A 22 0.75 -13.50 -5.16
CA VAL A 22 1.77 -14.49 -4.80
C VAL A 22 1.52 -15.05 -3.41
N ASP A 23 1.58 -14.20 -2.37
CA ASP A 23 1.51 -14.66 -0.97
C ASP A 23 0.22 -15.43 -0.66
N PRO A 24 -0.99 -14.97 -1.07
CA PRO A 24 -2.21 -15.70 -0.81
C PRO A 24 -2.26 -17.10 -1.43
N HIS A 25 -1.65 -17.25 -2.61
CA HIS A 25 -1.70 -18.52 -3.32
C HIS A 25 -0.57 -19.47 -2.95
N VAL A 26 0.62 -18.93 -2.61
CA VAL A 26 1.68 -19.73 -1.97
C VAL A 26 1.19 -20.26 -0.62
N MET A 27 0.54 -19.42 0.19
CA MET A 27 -0.05 -19.85 1.46
C MET A 27 -1.14 -20.90 1.23
N LEU A 28 -1.98 -20.75 0.19
CA LEU A 28 -3.00 -21.73 -0.20
C LEU A 28 -2.38 -23.11 -0.48
N GLN A 29 -1.32 -23.14 -1.29
CA GLN A 29 -0.59 -24.36 -1.63
C GLN A 29 0.02 -25.00 -0.37
N ASN A 30 0.59 -24.19 0.52
CA ASN A 30 1.26 -24.68 1.73
C ASN A 30 0.28 -25.20 2.78
N MET A 31 -0.88 -24.55 2.96
CA MET A 31 -1.88 -24.95 3.94
C MET A 31 -2.73 -26.15 3.48
N TYR A 32 -2.93 -26.30 2.18
CA TYR A 32 -3.84 -27.30 1.59
C TYR A 32 -3.18 -28.04 0.42
N PRO A 33 -2.01 -28.68 0.64
CA PRO A 33 -1.24 -29.31 -0.43
C PRO A 33 -1.95 -30.49 -1.09
N ASP A 34 -2.90 -31.13 -0.40
CA ASP A 34 -3.68 -32.23 -0.93
C ASP A 34 -4.91 -31.78 -1.75
N ASP A 35 -5.38 -30.56 -1.53
CA ASP A 35 -6.56 -30.01 -2.18
C ASP A 35 -6.20 -29.15 -3.41
N PHE A 36 -5.06 -28.44 -3.37
CA PHE A 36 -4.69 -27.47 -4.40
C PHE A 36 -3.30 -27.75 -5.00
N HIS A 37 -3.17 -27.41 -6.26
CA HIS A 37 -1.91 -27.23 -6.97
C HIS A 37 -1.89 -25.84 -7.59
N VAL A 38 -0.90 -25.02 -7.24
CA VAL A 38 -0.82 -23.63 -7.65
C VAL A 38 0.43 -23.41 -8.50
N ASP A 39 0.23 -22.88 -9.71
CA ASP A 39 1.30 -22.37 -10.56
C ASP A 39 1.22 -20.84 -10.63
N ILE A 40 2.37 -20.16 -10.53
CA ILE A 40 2.48 -18.72 -10.67
C ILE A 40 3.28 -18.42 -11.93
N ASP A 41 2.66 -17.70 -12.87
CA ASP A 41 3.28 -17.40 -14.16
C ASP A 41 3.14 -15.92 -14.52
N TYR A 42 4.25 -15.25 -14.76
CA TYR A 42 4.31 -13.85 -15.18
C TYR A 42 4.26 -13.68 -16.70
N GLN A 43 4.47 -14.77 -17.45
CA GLN A 43 4.54 -14.76 -18.92
C GLN A 43 3.74 -15.93 -19.52
N PRO A 44 2.40 -15.96 -19.34
CA PRO A 44 1.58 -17.07 -19.75
C PRO A 44 1.63 -17.31 -21.27
N ARG A 45 1.56 -18.57 -21.67
CA ARG A 45 1.52 -19.00 -23.07
C ARG A 45 0.13 -18.78 -23.66
N ILE A 46 -0.18 -17.52 -24.03
CA ILE A 46 -1.53 -17.07 -24.39
C ILE A 46 -2.19 -17.92 -25.49
N ASN A 47 -1.42 -18.34 -26.48
CA ASN A 47 -1.92 -19.07 -27.67
C ASN A 47 -1.92 -20.60 -27.50
N ASP A 48 -1.48 -21.12 -26.36
CA ASP A 48 -1.39 -22.56 -26.10
C ASP A 48 -2.62 -23.07 -25.35
N VAL A 49 -3.56 -23.62 -26.07
CA VAL A 49 -4.81 -24.16 -25.50
C VAL A 49 -4.53 -25.29 -24.50
N ASN A 50 -3.50 -26.13 -24.74
CA ASN A 50 -3.15 -27.24 -23.87
C ASN A 50 -2.53 -26.73 -22.55
N TYR A 51 -1.85 -25.58 -22.57
CA TYR A 51 -1.39 -24.90 -21.37
C TYR A 51 -2.57 -24.53 -20.46
N TRP A 52 -3.62 -23.88 -21.01
CA TRP A 52 -4.77 -23.46 -20.25
C TRP A 52 -5.63 -24.62 -19.72
N LYS A 53 -5.83 -25.66 -20.51
CA LYS A 53 -6.66 -26.82 -20.15
C LYS A 53 -6.16 -27.60 -18.92
N GLN A 54 -4.95 -27.32 -18.45
CA GLN A 54 -4.43 -27.95 -17.24
C GLN A 54 -5.07 -27.40 -15.96
N TYR A 55 -5.73 -26.24 -16.00
CA TYR A 55 -6.22 -25.52 -14.84
C TYR A 55 -7.75 -25.48 -14.79
N GLN A 56 -8.30 -25.51 -13.60
CA GLN A 56 -9.72 -25.28 -13.34
C GLN A 56 -10.02 -23.82 -13.00
N ILE A 57 -9.05 -23.12 -12.37
CA ILE A 57 -9.15 -21.71 -11.97
C ILE A 57 -7.96 -20.95 -12.55
N VAL A 58 -8.23 -19.79 -13.16
CA VAL A 58 -7.22 -18.81 -13.55
C VAL A 58 -7.49 -17.51 -12.79
N HIS A 59 -6.53 -17.12 -11.94
CA HIS A 59 -6.56 -15.88 -11.16
C HIS A 59 -5.65 -14.84 -11.82
N ILE A 60 -6.23 -13.73 -12.24
CA ILE A 60 -5.57 -12.67 -12.99
C ILE A 60 -5.59 -11.40 -12.14
N HIS A 61 -4.45 -10.75 -11.91
CA HIS A 61 -4.45 -9.41 -11.36
C HIS A 61 -4.52 -8.36 -12.47
N ARG A 62 -5.64 -7.64 -12.55
CA ARG A 62 -5.99 -6.57 -13.51
C ARG A 62 -6.08 -7.03 -14.97
N ASN A 63 -5.01 -7.58 -15.53
CA ASN A 63 -4.87 -7.97 -16.94
C ASN A 63 -3.84 -9.09 -17.12
N ILE A 64 -3.75 -9.64 -18.31
CA ILE A 64 -2.79 -10.69 -18.66
C ILE A 64 -1.56 -10.05 -19.31
N GLY A 65 -0.45 -10.01 -18.60
CA GLY A 65 0.80 -9.39 -19.06
C GLY A 65 0.57 -7.95 -19.57
N ASN A 66 1.13 -7.62 -20.73
CA ASN A 66 0.93 -6.30 -21.38
C ASN A 66 -0.27 -6.28 -22.34
N SER A 67 -1.12 -7.32 -22.32
CA SER A 67 -2.19 -7.53 -23.32
C SER A 67 -3.55 -7.02 -22.85
N TYR A 68 -3.63 -5.77 -22.36
CA TYR A 68 -4.91 -5.18 -21.91
C TYR A 68 -6.05 -5.32 -22.90
N GLU A 69 -5.78 -5.14 -24.22
CA GLU A 69 -6.82 -5.21 -25.25
C GLU A 69 -7.29 -6.62 -25.54
N GLN A 70 -6.39 -7.60 -25.41
CA GLN A 70 -6.70 -9.02 -25.68
C GLN A 70 -7.30 -9.73 -24.47
N THR A 71 -7.07 -9.21 -23.25
CA THR A 71 -7.48 -9.86 -22.01
C THR A 71 -8.97 -10.23 -21.98
N PRO A 72 -9.94 -9.38 -22.38
CA PRO A 72 -11.35 -9.77 -22.38
C PRO A 72 -11.64 -10.97 -23.30
N ASN A 73 -10.98 -11.05 -24.46
CA ASN A 73 -11.15 -12.17 -25.40
C ASN A 73 -10.56 -13.45 -24.81
N ILE A 74 -9.40 -13.37 -24.17
CA ILE A 74 -8.78 -14.52 -23.49
C ILE A 74 -9.68 -15.01 -22.36
N ILE A 75 -10.23 -14.10 -21.53
CA ILE A 75 -11.16 -14.46 -20.46
C ILE A 75 -12.38 -15.20 -21.04
N ASN A 76 -12.99 -14.69 -22.10
CA ASN A 76 -14.14 -15.32 -22.73
C ASN A 76 -13.78 -16.70 -23.31
N PHE A 77 -12.62 -16.83 -23.94
CA PHE A 77 -12.12 -18.11 -24.42
C PHE A 77 -11.93 -19.11 -23.26
N LEU A 78 -11.26 -18.73 -22.18
CA LEU A 78 -11.05 -19.59 -21.01
C LEU A 78 -12.38 -20.08 -20.42
N LYS A 79 -13.35 -19.18 -20.29
CA LYS A 79 -14.71 -19.53 -19.84
C LYS A 79 -15.40 -20.52 -20.79
N SER A 80 -15.21 -20.36 -22.10
CA SER A 80 -15.82 -21.25 -23.10
C SER A 80 -15.31 -22.70 -23.05
N ILE A 81 -14.10 -22.90 -22.52
CA ILE A 81 -13.50 -24.22 -22.30
C ILE A 81 -13.64 -24.71 -20.84
N GLY A 82 -14.53 -24.07 -20.04
CA GLY A 82 -14.92 -24.52 -18.71
C GLY A 82 -14.02 -24.06 -17.57
N ILE A 83 -13.11 -23.10 -17.81
CA ILE A 83 -12.22 -22.57 -16.78
C ILE A 83 -12.91 -21.40 -16.03
N VAL A 84 -12.84 -21.42 -14.70
CA VAL A 84 -13.29 -20.29 -13.87
C VAL A 84 -12.23 -19.20 -13.90
N VAL A 85 -12.58 -18.02 -14.39
CA VAL A 85 -11.65 -16.89 -14.46
C VAL A 85 -12.02 -15.86 -13.40
N ILE A 86 -11.05 -15.57 -12.52
CA ILE A 86 -11.13 -14.58 -11.45
C ILE A 86 -10.24 -13.41 -11.82
N VAL A 87 -10.80 -12.20 -11.85
CA VAL A 87 -10.01 -10.98 -12.00
C VAL A 87 -9.92 -10.30 -10.64
N ASP A 88 -8.71 -10.07 -10.15
CA ASP A 88 -8.44 -9.37 -8.90
C ASP A 88 -8.14 -7.89 -9.16
N LEU A 89 -8.64 -7.03 -8.28
CA LEU A 89 -8.43 -5.59 -8.37
C LEU A 89 -8.36 -4.98 -6.97
N ASP A 90 -7.28 -4.22 -6.70
CA ASP A 90 -7.02 -3.59 -5.40
C ASP A 90 -7.05 -2.05 -5.43
N ASP A 91 -6.85 -1.44 -6.60
CA ASP A 91 -6.93 0.01 -6.82
C ASP A 91 -8.03 0.36 -7.82
N TYR A 92 -8.64 1.53 -7.64
CA TYR A 92 -9.62 2.06 -8.59
C TYR A 92 -9.02 2.22 -9.99
N TRP A 93 -9.77 1.89 -11.01
CA TRP A 93 -9.29 1.89 -12.41
C TRP A 93 -8.92 3.28 -12.95
N LEU A 94 -9.45 4.35 -12.34
CA LEU A 94 -9.15 5.74 -12.74
C LEU A 94 -8.60 6.53 -11.54
N PRO A 95 -7.28 6.73 -11.45
CA PRO A 95 -6.68 7.57 -10.42
C PRO A 95 -7.07 9.04 -10.59
N GLY A 96 -6.97 9.81 -9.50
CA GLY A 96 -7.21 11.25 -9.53
C GLY A 96 -6.24 12.02 -10.45
N LYS A 97 -6.60 13.22 -10.87
CA LYS A 97 -5.79 14.06 -11.78
C LYS A 97 -4.39 14.38 -11.23
N GLU A 98 -4.25 14.40 -9.90
CA GLU A 98 -2.97 14.68 -9.23
C GLU A 98 -2.04 13.44 -9.17
N HIS A 99 -2.55 12.26 -9.54
CA HIS A 99 -1.76 11.04 -9.53
C HIS A 99 -0.81 10.98 -10.74
N PRO A 100 0.48 10.61 -10.56
CA PRO A 100 1.48 10.65 -11.62
C PRO A 100 1.10 9.91 -12.91
N ILE A 101 0.35 8.80 -12.79
CA ILE A 101 -0.04 7.98 -13.95
C ILE A 101 -1.40 8.34 -14.54
N HIS A 102 -2.10 9.37 -14.03
CA HIS A 102 -3.45 9.73 -14.51
C HIS A 102 -3.51 9.97 -16.01
N THR A 103 -2.60 10.83 -16.52
CA THR A 103 -2.56 11.18 -17.94
C THR A 103 -2.37 9.95 -18.83
N LEU A 104 -1.43 9.07 -18.47
CA LEU A 104 -1.18 7.82 -19.19
C LEU A 104 -2.43 6.92 -19.20
N ILE A 105 -3.08 6.72 -18.05
CA ILE A 105 -4.27 5.88 -17.93
C ILE A 105 -5.42 6.40 -18.79
N VAL A 106 -5.59 7.73 -18.88
CA VAL A 106 -6.65 8.33 -19.69
C VAL A 106 -6.30 8.27 -21.19
N GLN A 107 -5.09 8.63 -21.58
CA GLN A 107 -4.65 8.64 -22.99
C GLN A 107 -4.72 7.23 -23.61
N ASP A 108 -4.22 6.22 -22.90
CA ASP A 108 -4.19 4.83 -23.36
C ASP A 108 -5.48 4.07 -23.05
N LYS A 109 -6.49 4.75 -22.50
CA LYS A 109 -7.80 4.17 -22.12
C LYS A 109 -7.67 2.91 -21.23
N ILE A 110 -6.62 2.85 -20.40
CA ILE A 110 -6.33 1.69 -19.53
C ILE A 110 -7.51 1.42 -18.58
N HIS A 111 -8.15 2.46 -18.06
CA HIS A 111 -9.34 2.35 -17.21
C HIS A 111 -10.51 1.65 -17.90
N GLU A 112 -10.76 1.95 -19.19
CA GLU A 112 -11.83 1.27 -19.95
C GLU A 112 -11.50 -0.21 -20.17
N LYS A 113 -10.24 -0.52 -20.44
CA LYS A 113 -9.75 -1.89 -20.64
C LYS A 113 -9.85 -2.72 -19.35
N ILE A 114 -9.49 -2.14 -18.19
CA ILE A 114 -9.68 -2.78 -16.89
C ILE A 114 -11.18 -3.05 -16.64
N MET A 115 -12.04 -2.07 -16.85
CA MET A 115 -13.49 -2.26 -16.71
C MET A 115 -14.04 -3.33 -17.63
N ALA A 116 -13.51 -3.48 -18.85
CA ALA A 116 -13.91 -4.56 -19.77
C ALA A 116 -13.52 -5.94 -19.21
N ASN A 117 -12.32 -6.09 -18.63
CA ASN A 117 -11.90 -7.34 -17.98
C ASN A 117 -12.83 -7.72 -16.82
N LEU A 118 -13.19 -6.73 -15.96
CA LEU A 118 -14.10 -6.96 -14.84
C LEU A 118 -15.47 -7.44 -15.31
N LYS A 119 -16.02 -6.84 -16.38
CA LYS A 119 -17.35 -7.19 -16.92
C LYS A 119 -17.44 -8.64 -17.41
N VAL A 120 -16.36 -9.16 -18.00
CA VAL A 120 -16.37 -10.51 -18.60
C VAL A 120 -15.86 -11.60 -17.65
N ALA A 121 -15.24 -11.26 -16.53
CA ALA A 121 -14.76 -12.21 -15.53
C ALA A 121 -15.88 -13.10 -14.98
N SER A 122 -15.58 -14.36 -14.63
CA SER A 122 -16.52 -15.22 -13.89
C SER A 122 -16.80 -14.64 -12.50
N TYR A 123 -15.74 -14.20 -11.84
CA TYR A 123 -15.78 -13.53 -10.54
C TYR A 123 -14.75 -12.41 -10.51
N VAL A 124 -14.99 -11.43 -9.63
CA VAL A 124 -14.00 -10.39 -9.30
C VAL A 124 -13.66 -10.50 -7.82
N THR A 125 -12.37 -10.48 -7.50
CA THR A 125 -11.92 -10.35 -6.11
C THR A 125 -11.37 -8.95 -5.84
N THR A 126 -11.59 -8.44 -4.62
CA THR A 126 -11.15 -7.10 -4.22
C THR A 126 -10.86 -7.02 -2.72
N THR A 127 -10.45 -5.86 -2.24
CA THR A 127 -9.90 -5.66 -0.89
C THR A 127 -10.92 -5.26 0.16
N THR A 128 -11.93 -4.45 -0.19
CA THR A 128 -12.87 -3.83 0.76
C THR A 128 -14.30 -3.85 0.27
N ASN A 129 -15.26 -3.74 1.22
CA ASN A 129 -16.68 -3.57 0.89
C ASN A 129 -16.91 -2.32 0.03
N ILE A 130 -16.23 -1.21 0.37
CA ILE A 130 -16.38 0.07 -0.34
C ILE A 130 -16.01 -0.10 -1.82
N PHE A 131 -14.92 -0.85 -2.10
CA PHE A 131 -14.53 -1.10 -3.47
C PHE A 131 -15.41 -2.13 -4.16
N ALA A 132 -15.85 -3.14 -3.43
CA ALA A 132 -16.78 -4.14 -3.97
C ALA A 132 -18.07 -3.49 -4.47
N ASP A 133 -18.59 -2.47 -3.79
CA ASP A 133 -19.81 -1.75 -4.21
C ASP A 133 -19.60 -1.00 -5.55
N GLU A 134 -18.42 -0.43 -5.78
CA GLU A 134 -18.08 0.17 -7.07
C GLU A 134 -17.97 -0.90 -8.18
N ILE A 135 -17.31 -2.04 -7.88
CA ILE A 135 -17.12 -3.14 -8.86
C ILE A 135 -18.46 -3.81 -9.20
N ARG A 136 -19.39 -3.93 -8.25
CA ARG A 136 -20.74 -4.52 -8.48
C ARG A 136 -21.55 -3.80 -9.56
N LYS A 137 -21.22 -2.55 -9.86
CA LYS A 137 -21.81 -1.81 -10.99
C LYS A 137 -21.39 -2.39 -12.35
N LEU A 138 -20.29 -3.15 -12.39
CA LEU A 138 -19.72 -3.78 -13.60
C LEU A 138 -19.92 -5.29 -13.62
N ASN A 139 -19.74 -5.95 -12.47
CA ASN A 139 -19.87 -7.41 -12.30
C ASN A 139 -20.50 -7.70 -10.93
N ARG A 140 -21.59 -8.47 -10.90
CA ARG A 140 -22.31 -8.79 -9.65
C ARG A 140 -21.59 -9.84 -8.79
N ASN A 141 -20.73 -10.65 -9.39
CA ASN A 141 -20.02 -11.75 -8.74
C ASN A 141 -18.72 -11.23 -8.08
N VAL A 142 -18.84 -10.44 -7.01
CA VAL A 142 -17.72 -9.86 -6.30
C VAL A 142 -17.52 -10.53 -4.96
N VAL A 143 -16.29 -10.95 -4.68
CA VAL A 143 -15.86 -11.53 -3.40
C VAL A 143 -14.74 -10.68 -2.80
N ILE A 144 -14.74 -10.53 -1.48
CA ILE A 144 -13.79 -9.69 -0.78
C ILE A 144 -12.75 -10.57 -0.12
N PHE A 145 -11.49 -10.39 -0.54
CA PHE A 145 -10.32 -10.89 0.15
C PHE A 145 -9.41 -9.70 0.46
N PRO A 146 -9.36 -9.23 1.72
CA PRO A 146 -8.53 -8.10 2.08
C PRO A 146 -7.05 -8.40 1.85
N ASN A 147 -6.23 -7.36 1.78
CA ASN A 147 -4.80 -7.54 1.96
C ASN A 147 -4.55 -8.13 3.35
N ALA A 148 -3.61 -9.06 3.43
CA ALA A 148 -3.30 -9.77 4.66
C ALA A 148 -1.79 -9.94 4.82
N ILE A 149 -1.36 -10.16 6.05
CA ILE A 149 0.04 -10.27 6.44
C ILE A 149 0.28 -11.68 7.01
N ASP A 150 1.37 -12.31 6.62
CA ASP A 150 1.91 -13.43 7.39
C ASP A 150 2.77 -12.88 8.54
N PRO A 151 2.29 -12.94 9.79
CA PRO A 151 3.05 -12.45 10.94
C PRO A 151 4.35 -13.24 11.18
N ASN A 152 4.56 -14.36 10.47
CA ASN A 152 5.77 -15.15 10.56
C ASN A 152 6.87 -14.69 9.62
N GLU A 153 6.58 -13.84 8.63
CA GLU A 153 7.64 -13.23 7.83
C GLU A 153 8.59 -12.39 8.70
N SER A 154 9.89 -12.52 8.45
CA SER A 154 10.95 -11.84 9.23
C SER A 154 10.80 -10.32 9.23
N GLN A 155 10.28 -9.76 8.15
CA GLN A 155 10.06 -8.32 8.06
C GLN A 155 9.00 -7.78 9.03
N PHE A 156 8.10 -8.61 9.56
CA PHE A 156 7.09 -8.21 10.56
C PHE A 156 7.47 -8.55 12.00
N LYS A 157 8.65 -9.13 12.21
CA LYS A 157 9.15 -9.55 13.55
C LYS A 157 10.24 -8.62 14.10
N GLN A 158 10.59 -7.55 13.41
CA GLN A 158 11.65 -6.68 13.86
C GLN A 158 11.21 -5.86 15.08
N PRO A 159 11.98 -5.89 16.18
CA PRO A 159 11.67 -5.06 17.35
C PRO A 159 11.83 -3.57 16.99
N THR A 160 11.09 -2.72 17.69
CA THR A 160 11.28 -1.27 17.58
C THR A 160 12.69 -0.89 18.04
N GLU A 161 13.42 -0.16 17.20
CA GLU A 161 14.75 0.34 17.55
C GLU A 161 14.67 1.27 18.79
N PRO A 162 15.61 1.20 19.75
CA PRO A 162 15.60 2.11 20.91
C PRO A 162 15.84 3.55 20.46
N SER A 163 15.23 4.51 21.14
CA SER A 163 15.43 5.95 20.94
C SER A 163 14.95 6.73 22.14
N ASP A 164 15.65 7.82 22.48
CA ASP A 164 15.22 8.77 23.49
C ASP A 164 14.17 9.75 22.98
N ARG A 165 13.95 9.80 21.64
CA ARG A 165 12.93 10.61 20.99
C ARG A 165 11.72 9.78 20.63
N ILE A 166 10.54 10.37 20.67
CA ILE A 166 9.34 9.79 20.07
C ILE A 166 9.44 9.99 18.56
N ARG A 167 9.43 8.90 17.84
CA ARG A 167 9.58 8.88 16.37
C ARG A 167 8.24 8.80 15.70
N ILE A 168 7.98 9.79 14.82
CA ILE A 168 6.76 9.92 14.06
C ILE A 168 7.10 9.61 12.61
N GLY A 169 6.66 8.45 12.10
CA GLY A 169 7.08 7.94 10.81
C GLY A 169 5.97 7.89 9.76
N TRP A 170 6.41 7.98 8.51
CA TRP A 170 5.61 7.63 7.34
C TRP A 170 6.40 6.69 6.44
N LEU A 171 5.76 5.63 5.97
CA LEU A 171 6.30 4.65 5.03
C LEU A 171 5.39 4.57 3.81
N GLY A 172 5.94 4.74 2.61
CA GLY A 172 5.13 4.62 1.40
C GLY A 172 5.93 4.73 0.11
N GLY A 173 5.25 4.79 -1.02
CA GLY A 173 5.81 4.90 -2.36
C GLY A 173 5.79 6.33 -2.91
N SER A 174 6.29 6.49 -4.13
CA SER A 174 6.47 7.79 -4.80
C SER A 174 5.17 8.45 -5.30
N SER A 175 4.02 7.79 -5.24
CA SER A 175 2.75 8.31 -5.78
C SER A 175 1.90 9.11 -4.79
N HIS A 176 2.42 9.42 -3.59
CA HIS A 176 1.65 9.98 -2.47
C HIS A 176 1.86 11.47 -2.20
N LEU A 177 2.41 12.25 -3.15
CA LEU A 177 2.63 13.68 -2.90
C LEU A 177 1.35 14.43 -2.54
N HIS A 178 0.25 14.16 -3.24
CA HIS A 178 -1.05 14.78 -2.99
C HIS A 178 -1.61 14.43 -1.61
N ASP A 179 -1.30 13.24 -1.10
CA ASP A 179 -1.67 12.81 0.25
C ASP A 179 -0.78 13.49 1.31
N LEU A 180 0.54 13.53 1.10
CA LEU A 180 1.49 14.12 2.04
C LEU A 180 1.35 15.63 2.16
N LYS A 181 0.84 16.32 1.14
CA LYS A 181 0.49 17.75 1.23
C LYS A 181 -0.52 18.05 2.36
N LEU A 182 -1.31 17.06 2.80
CA LEU A 182 -2.16 17.21 3.98
C LEU A 182 -1.37 17.46 5.27
N LEU A 183 -0.08 17.15 5.28
CA LEU A 183 0.84 17.37 6.41
C LEU A 183 1.59 18.70 6.35
N GLU A 184 1.50 19.47 5.25
CA GLU A 184 2.26 20.72 5.13
C GLU A 184 2.09 21.63 6.36
N GLY A 185 3.23 22.10 6.93
CA GLY A 185 3.24 22.98 8.11
C GLY A 185 3.13 22.27 9.46
N PHE A 186 2.94 20.94 9.53
CA PHE A 186 2.82 20.22 10.80
C PHE A 186 4.12 20.28 11.62
N VAL A 187 5.29 20.28 10.98
CA VAL A 187 6.60 20.40 11.62
C VAL A 187 6.75 21.78 12.26
N SER A 188 6.43 22.86 11.54
CA SER A 188 6.49 24.23 12.05
C SER A 188 5.59 24.43 13.28
N LYS A 189 4.38 23.87 13.26
CA LYS A 189 3.44 23.93 14.38
C LYS A 189 3.93 23.17 15.61
N ASN A 190 4.83 22.24 15.44
CA ASN A 190 5.42 21.41 16.48
C ASN A 190 6.90 21.74 16.75
N ILE A 191 7.38 22.91 16.34
CA ILE A 191 8.79 23.29 16.50
C ILE A 191 9.27 23.23 17.97
N SER A 192 8.38 23.50 18.93
CA SER A 192 8.70 23.38 20.36
C SER A 192 8.98 21.94 20.82
N LEU A 193 8.69 20.94 19.98
CA LEU A 193 8.94 19.54 20.26
C LEU A 193 10.22 19.00 19.60
N LYS A 194 11.01 19.87 18.94
CA LYS A 194 12.20 19.47 18.16
C LYS A 194 13.20 18.60 18.92
N ASP A 195 13.30 18.74 20.24
CA ASP A 195 14.22 17.99 21.09
C ASP A 195 13.60 16.66 21.63
N LYS A 196 12.30 16.48 21.46
CA LYS A 196 11.54 15.32 21.95
C LYS A 196 11.07 14.40 20.82
N VAL A 197 11.03 14.90 19.58
CA VAL A 197 10.45 14.20 18.42
C VAL A 197 11.50 14.05 17.34
N GLN A 198 11.45 12.91 16.66
CA GLN A 198 12.12 12.71 15.38
C GLN A 198 11.07 12.37 14.33
N TYR A 199 11.05 13.08 13.21
CA TYR A 199 10.24 12.73 12.05
C TYR A 199 11.02 11.76 11.16
N VAL A 200 10.38 10.65 10.76
CA VAL A 200 11.03 9.57 10.01
C VAL A 200 10.33 9.41 8.66
N LEU A 201 11.04 9.66 7.58
CA LEU A 201 10.56 9.45 6.21
C LEU A 201 11.16 8.16 5.66
N CYS A 202 10.33 7.12 5.49
CA CYS A 202 10.76 5.82 4.99
C CYS A 202 10.34 5.56 3.53
N GLY A 203 11.25 4.97 2.77
CA GLY A 203 11.03 4.61 1.38
C GLY A 203 11.76 5.53 0.39
N PHE A 204 12.63 6.42 0.88
CA PHE A 204 13.36 7.37 0.04
C PHE A 204 14.08 6.67 -1.12
N ASP A 205 13.85 7.16 -2.33
CA ASP A 205 14.37 6.53 -3.56
C ASP A 205 14.72 7.60 -4.60
N THR A 206 15.93 7.53 -5.10
CA THR A 206 16.42 8.44 -6.16
C THR A 206 16.54 7.77 -7.52
N ARG A 207 16.10 6.51 -7.63
CA ARG A 207 16.10 5.81 -8.91
C ARG A 207 14.97 6.33 -9.78
N GLY A 208 15.27 6.52 -11.05
CA GLY A 208 14.27 6.98 -12.04
C GLY A 208 14.95 7.57 -13.27
N THR A 209 14.16 7.74 -14.30
CA THR A 209 14.57 8.41 -15.54
C THR A 209 13.56 9.46 -15.94
N ILE A 210 14.04 10.56 -16.47
CA ILE A 210 13.21 11.59 -17.13
C ILE A 210 13.36 11.42 -18.64
N THR A 211 12.24 11.42 -19.35
CA THR A 211 12.22 11.52 -20.81
C THR A 211 12.02 12.99 -21.20
N GLU A 212 13.07 13.62 -21.70
CA GLU A 212 13.01 14.95 -22.26
C GLU A 212 12.58 14.84 -23.72
N ILE A 213 11.60 15.65 -24.13
CA ILE A 213 11.10 15.70 -25.51
C ILE A 213 11.51 17.06 -26.07
N ASN A 214 12.33 17.06 -27.10
CA ASN A 214 12.62 18.28 -27.85
C ASN A 214 11.34 18.73 -28.55
N GLN A 215 10.82 19.89 -28.14
CA GLN A 215 9.56 20.41 -28.67
C GLN A 215 9.61 20.77 -30.15
N GLN A 216 10.81 21.01 -30.71
CA GLN A 216 10.97 21.40 -32.14
C GLN A 216 11.16 20.15 -33.02
N THR A 217 11.90 19.14 -32.54
CA THR A 217 12.24 17.95 -33.34
C THR A 217 11.42 16.73 -33.00
N GLY A 218 10.72 16.71 -31.86
CA GLY A 218 10.04 15.53 -31.33
C GLY A 218 10.99 14.45 -30.77
N GLU A 219 12.29 14.69 -30.79
CA GLU A 219 13.28 13.74 -30.32
C GLU A 219 13.15 13.48 -28.82
N LYS A 220 13.19 12.21 -28.43
CA LYS A 220 13.11 11.77 -27.03
C LYS A 220 14.48 11.36 -26.52
N LYS A 221 14.96 12.02 -25.46
CA LYS A 221 16.19 11.68 -24.76
C LYS A 221 15.87 11.26 -23.32
N GLN A 222 16.42 10.14 -22.91
CA GLN A 222 16.31 9.70 -21.51
C GLN A 222 17.57 10.07 -20.73
N ARG A 223 17.39 10.60 -19.54
CA ARG A 223 18.45 10.81 -18.57
C ARG A 223 18.02 10.32 -17.18
N PRO A 224 18.97 9.96 -16.30
CA PRO A 224 18.66 9.78 -14.87
C PRO A 224 18.00 11.03 -14.29
N ILE A 225 17.05 10.84 -13.38
CA ILE A 225 16.47 11.95 -12.63
C ILE A 225 17.49 12.47 -11.63
N ASN A 226 17.64 13.80 -11.51
CA ASN A 226 18.44 14.35 -10.42
C ASN A 226 17.69 14.13 -9.09
N PRO A 227 18.38 13.79 -8.00
CA PRO A 227 17.75 13.48 -6.72
C PRO A 227 16.82 14.58 -6.18
N ASP A 228 17.16 15.85 -6.38
CA ASP A 228 16.35 17.03 -6.01
C ASP A 228 15.10 17.24 -6.89
N GLU A 229 15.06 16.64 -8.08
CA GLU A 229 13.89 16.62 -8.96
C GLU A 229 12.90 15.50 -8.58
N THR A 230 13.29 14.58 -7.71
CA THR A 230 12.42 13.47 -7.30
C THR A 230 11.26 13.97 -6.44
N VAL A 231 10.16 13.23 -6.45
CA VAL A 231 9.04 13.48 -5.53
C VAL A 231 9.48 13.32 -4.06
N TRP A 232 10.53 12.54 -3.81
CA TRP A 232 11.08 12.31 -2.48
C TRP A 232 11.70 13.55 -1.86
N ALA A 233 12.34 14.39 -2.66
CA ALA A 233 12.81 15.69 -2.20
C ALA A 233 11.63 16.55 -1.72
N ARG A 234 10.47 16.50 -2.41
CA ARG A 234 9.25 17.22 -1.99
C ARG A 234 8.66 16.64 -0.69
N TYR A 235 8.70 15.33 -0.50
CA TYR A 235 8.28 14.72 0.76
C TYR A 235 9.20 15.20 1.90
N GLU A 236 10.50 15.20 1.67
CA GLU A 236 11.47 15.62 2.66
C GLU A 236 11.31 17.11 3.05
N GLU A 237 10.97 17.97 2.07
CA GLU A 237 10.62 19.37 2.35
C GLU A 237 9.44 19.51 3.34
N ILE A 238 8.42 18.63 3.21
CA ILE A 238 7.26 18.60 4.12
C ILE A 238 7.71 18.18 5.53
N PHE A 239 8.53 17.12 5.64
CA PHE A 239 8.99 16.56 6.91
C PHE A 239 10.06 17.39 7.61
N THR A 240 10.68 18.33 6.91
CA THR A 240 11.76 19.19 7.41
C THR A 240 11.42 20.68 7.37
N ASN A 241 10.18 21.04 7.03
CA ASN A 241 9.79 22.42 6.75
C ASN A 241 10.78 23.13 5.80
N LYS A 242 11.04 22.51 4.66
CA LYS A 242 12.03 22.97 3.67
C LYS A 242 13.44 23.14 4.27
N TYR A 243 13.83 22.18 5.09
CA TYR A 243 15.10 22.17 5.82
C TYR A 243 15.28 23.29 6.86
N GLY A 244 14.22 24.06 7.17
CA GLY A 244 14.29 25.11 8.18
C GLY A 244 14.40 24.61 9.63
N THR A 245 14.15 23.31 9.86
CA THR A 245 14.15 22.67 11.19
C THR A 245 15.28 21.66 11.40
N ILE A 246 16.25 21.58 10.49
CA ILE A 246 17.45 20.75 10.64
C ILE A 246 18.72 21.63 10.68
N ASP A 247 19.74 21.13 11.39
CA ASP A 247 21.04 21.80 11.39
C ASP A 247 21.74 21.74 10.02
N ASP A 248 22.66 22.66 9.78
CA ASP A 248 23.30 22.82 8.47
C ASP A 248 24.18 21.63 8.09
N ASN A 249 24.81 20.94 9.05
CA ASN A 249 25.67 19.79 8.78
C ASN A 249 24.82 18.62 8.27
N TYR A 250 23.72 18.33 8.94
CA TYR A 250 22.82 17.27 8.50
C TYR A 250 22.16 17.61 7.17
N LYS A 251 21.77 18.87 6.96
CA LYS A 251 21.25 19.35 5.68
C LYS A 251 22.25 19.11 4.54
N GLN A 252 23.53 19.47 4.73
CA GLN A 252 24.58 19.21 3.74
C GLN A 252 24.78 17.71 3.48
N PHE A 253 24.67 16.87 4.51
CA PHE A 253 24.71 15.42 4.36
C PHE A 253 23.54 14.91 3.51
N LEU A 254 22.32 15.37 3.78
CA LEU A 254 21.12 14.98 3.02
C LEU A 254 21.25 15.31 1.52
N LEU A 255 21.89 16.45 1.21
CA LEU A 255 22.12 16.88 -0.19
C LEU A 255 23.16 16.03 -0.95
N GLN A 256 23.93 15.20 -0.26
CA GLN A 256 24.86 14.26 -0.90
C GLN A 256 24.17 12.98 -1.41
N PHE A 257 22.94 12.72 -1.01
CA PHE A 257 22.12 11.54 -1.38
C PHE A 257 22.83 10.18 -1.17
N LYS A 258 23.73 10.11 -0.21
CA LYS A 258 24.40 8.87 0.18
C LYS A 258 23.45 7.96 0.95
N GLN A 259 23.58 6.66 0.75
CA GLN A 259 22.77 5.66 1.46
C GLN A 259 23.29 5.36 2.88
N GLU A 260 24.43 5.88 3.23
CA GLU A 260 24.99 5.80 4.59
C GLU A 260 24.09 6.48 5.62
N GLU A 261 24.08 5.99 6.84
CA GLU A 261 23.38 6.64 7.93
C GLU A 261 24.27 7.74 8.54
N TYR A 262 23.66 8.89 8.83
CA TYR A 262 24.38 9.99 9.47
C TYR A 262 24.77 9.60 10.91
N PRO A 263 25.99 9.93 11.39
CA PRO A 263 26.37 9.66 12.76
C PRO A 263 25.38 10.26 13.76
N ASN A 264 25.07 9.53 14.83
CA ASN A 264 24.15 9.97 15.90
C ASN A 264 22.75 10.35 15.36
N ILE A 265 22.27 9.66 14.34
CA ILE A 265 21.00 9.98 13.69
C ILE A 265 19.81 10.06 14.68
N ASN A 266 19.86 9.31 15.79
CA ASN A 266 18.80 9.32 16.80
C ASN A 266 18.71 10.65 17.56
N ASP A 267 19.76 11.47 17.57
CA ASP A 267 19.79 12.78 18.23
C ASP A 267 19.16 13.87 17.37
N LEU A 268 18.84 13.57 16.13
CA LEU A 268 18.35 14.55 15.16
C LEU A 268 16.83 14.60 15.09
N PRO A 269 16.22 15.77 14.78
CA PRO A 269 14.78 15.93 14.68
C PRO A 269 14.18 15.32 13.41
N TYR A 270 15.00 14.89 12.45
CA TYR A 270 14.57 14.24 11.21
C TYR A 270 15.49 13.07 10.84
N ARG A 271 14.94 12.02 10.25
CA ARG A 271 15.66 10.85 9.73
C ARG A 271 15.12 10.44 8.36
N ARG A 272 16.01 10.40 7.35
CA ARG A 272 15.75 9.79 6.04
C ARG A 272 16.03 8.29 6.13
N VAL A 273 15.12 7.47 5.64
CA VAL A 273 15.31 6.02 5.52
C VAL A 273 15.09 5.60 4.08
N TRP A 274 16.10 4.96 3.51
CA TRP A 274 16.07 4.52 2.14
C TRP A 274 15.08 3.39 1.89
N THR A 275 14.62 3.26 0.65
CA THR A 275 13.74 2.20 0.20
C THR A 275 14.38 0.82 0.40
N LYS A 276 13.56 -0.16 0.64
CA LYS A 276 13.97 -1.56 0.78
C LYS A 276 13.19 -2.45 -0.21
N PRO A 277 13.75 -3.62 -0.57
CA PRO A 277 13.01 -4.62 -1.33
C PRO A 277 11.70 -5.02 -0.66
N ILE A 278 10.74 -5.47 -1.47
CA ILE A 278 9.37 -5.79 -1.01
C ILE A 278 9.30 -6.81 0.13
N ASN A 279 10.28 -7.72 0.22
CA ASN A 279 10.32 -8.73 1.29
C ASN A 279 10.95 -8.23 2.60
N THR A 280 11.41 -6.97 2.65
CA THR A 280 12.09 -6.38 3.81
C THR A 280 11.61 -4.96 4.13
N TYR A 281 10.78 -4.34 3.27
CA TYR A 281 10.38 -2.94 3.42
C TYR A 281 9.61 -2.68 4.72
N ALA A 282 8.78 -3.62 5.16
CA ALA A 282 7.98 -3.47 6.36
C ALA A 282 8.84 -3.40 7.64
N SER A 283 10.09 -3.90 7.60
CA SER A 283 11.02 -3.71 8.72
C SER A 283 11.29 -2.22 9.04
N ASN A 284 10.97 -1.30 8.14
CA ASN A 284 11.06 0.14 8.40
C ASN A 284 10.08 0.62 9.49
N TYR A 285 9.01 -0.14 9.78
CA TYR A 285 8.14 0.14 10.94
C TYR A 285 8.86 0.03 12.28
N SER A 286 10.00 -0.69 12.37
CA SER A 286 10.84 -0.72 13.58
C SER A 286 11.49 0.63 13.90
N LYS A 287 11.54 1.54 12.94
CA LYS A 287 12.26 2.81 13.03
C LYS A 287 11.41 3.97 13.57
N PHE A 288 10.14 3.74 13.90
CA PHE A 288 9.27 4.76 14.49
C PHE A 288 8.26 4.16 15.48
N ASP A 289 7.70 5.01 16.32
CA ASP A 289 6.78 4.65 17.40
C ASP A 289 5.33 4.95 17.03
N VAL A 290 5.13 6.01 16.24
CA VAL A 290 3.84 6.47 15.74
C VAL A 290 3.86 6.47 14.22
N SER A 291 2.90 5.79 13.59
CA SER A 291 2.72 5.80 12.14
C SER A 291 1.77 6.91 11.71
N MET A 292 2.07 7.58 10.61
CA MET A 292 1.15 8.52 9.95
C MET A 292 0.61 7.92 8.65
N ALA A 293 -0.69 8.03 8.44
CA ALA A 293 -1.35 7.54 7.23
C ALA A 293 -2.27 8.63 6.63
N PRO A 294 -1.71 9.71 6.06
CA PRO A 294 -2.49 10.70 5.36
C PRO A 294 -2.98 10.14 4.01
N ILE A 295 -4.27 10.30 3.73
CA ILE A 295 -4.87 10.12 2.40
C ILE A 295 -5.92 11.20 2.15
N LYS A 296 -5.90 11.75 0.92
CA LYS A 296 -6.85 12.75 0.47
C LYS A 296 -8.20 12.10 0.18
N ASN A 297 -9.30 12.77 0.50
CA ASN A 297 -10.65 12.29 0.22
C ASN A 297 -10.97 12.39 -1.29
N HIS A 298 -10.70 11.32 -2.01
CA HIS A 298 -10.94 11.17 -3.43
C HIS A 298 -11.40 9.74 -3.71
N ILE A 299 -12.19 9.49 -4.75
CA ILE A 299 -12.72 8.15 -5.06
C ILE A 299 -11.64 7.09 -5.10
N PHE A 300 -10.50 7.37 -5.73
CA PHE A 300 -9.36 6.46 -5.79
C PHE A 300 -8.87 6.05 -4.40
N ASN A 301 -8.76 6.99 -3.46
CA ASN A 301 -8.32 6.73 -2.10
C ASN A 301 -9.43 6.10 -1.22
N ARG A 302 -10.71 6.45 -1.46
CA ARG A 302 -11.84 5.88 -0.69
C ARG A 302 -12.02 4.38 -0.89
N VAL A 303 -11.59 3.85 -2.03
CA VAL A 303 -11.72 2.43 -2.36
C VAL A 303 -10.44 1.63 -2.18
N LYS A 304 -9.32 2.27 -1.86
CA LYS A 304 -8.04 1.57 -1.58
C LYS A 304 -8.18 0.54 -0.46
N SER A 305 -7.19 -0.33 -0.37
CA SER A 305 -7.02 -1.18 0.80
C SER A 305 -6.49 -0.37 1.99
N GLN A 306 -6.74 -0.87 3.20
CA GLN A 306 -6.22 -0.30 4.44
C GLN A 306 -4.85 -0.88 4.84
N LEU A 307 -3.98 -1.21 3.88
CA LEU A 307 -2.71 -1.91 4.15
C LEU A 307 -1.84 -1.18 5.19
N LYS A 308 -1.77 0.18 5.16
CA LYS A 308 -1.03 0.95 6.16
C LYS A 308 -1.59 0.79 7.59
N VAL A 309 -2.89 0.61 7.72
CA VAL A 309 -3.55 0.33 9.00
C VAL A 309 -3.16 -1.07 9.50
N ILE A 310 -3.20 -2.04 8.60
CA ILE A 310 -2.85 -3.43 8.89
C ILE A 310 -1.38 -3.53 9.31
N GLU A 311 -0.47 -2.97 8.53
CA GLU A 311 0.97 -2.97 8.82
C GLU A 311 1.30 -2.29 10.15
N ALA A 312 0.75 -1.09 10.39
CA ALA A 312 0.93 -0.38 11.65
C ALA A 312 0.42 -1.20 12.84
N GLY A 313 -0.73 -1.88 12.67
CA GLY A 313 -1.31 -2.75 13.68
C GLY A 313 -0.42 -3.95 14.01
N PHE A 314 0.05 -4.70 13.00
CA PHE A 314 0.95 -5.83 13.21
C PHE A 314 2.27 -5.44 13.87
N TYR A 315 2.72 -4.21 13.65
CA TYR A 315 3.89 -3.63 14.34
C TYR A 315 3.54 -2.94 15.67
N LYS A 316 2.27 -2.99 16.12
CA LYS A 316 1.79 -2.34 17.35
C LYS A 316 2.16 -0.87 17.42
N LYS A 317 2.05 -0.15 16.30
CA LYS A 317 2.33 1.29 16.25
C LYS A 317 1.06 2.07 16.51
N ALA A 318 1.16 3.10 17.36
CA ALA A 318 0.09 4.10 17.39
C ALA A 318 -0.09 4.70 16.00
N LEU A 319 -1.33 4.96 15.61
CA LEU A 319 -1.65 5.44 14.27
C LEU A 319 -2.37 6.78 14.30
N ILE A 320 -1.85 7.75 13.54
CA ILE A 320 -2.57 8.97 13.18
C ILE A 320 -2.95 8.83 11.70
N ALA A 321 -4.23 8.87 11.37
CA ALA A 321 -4.70 8.60 10.02
C ALA A 321 -5.80 9.58 9.57
N SER A 322 -5.94 9.78 8.26
CA SER A 322 -7.10 10.48 7.70
C SER A 322 -8.39 9.70 7.98
N GLU A 323 -9.46 10.39 8.35
CA GLU A 323 -10.79 9.80 8.50
C GLU A 323 -11.46 9.65 7.12
N VAL A 324 -10.90 8.78 6.28
CA VAL A 324 -11.30 8.61 4.88
C VAL A 324 -11.36 7.14 4.50
N GLY A 325 -12.44 6.75 3.84
CA GLY A 325 -12.63 5.51 3.09
C GLY A 325 -12.20 4.26 3.85
N PRO A 326 -11.16 3.54 3.38
CA PRO A 326 -10.81 2.23 3.93
C PRO A 326 -10.32 2.30 5.39
N TYR A 327 -9.78 3.44 5.82
CA TYR A 327 -9.26 3.56 7.19
C TYR A 327 -10.38 3.58 8.23
N THR A 328 -11.59 4.03 7.86
CA THR A 328 -12.75 4.01 8.76
C THR A 328 -13.35 2.61 8.97
N ILE A 329 -12.88 1.59 8.26
CA ILE A 329 -13.35 0.21 8.43
C ILE A 329 -12.91 -0.37 9.78
N ASP A 330 -11.66 -0.10 10.18
CA ASP A 330 -11.05 -0.70 11.38
C ASP A 330 -10.66 0.33 12.43
N LEU A 331 -10.66 1.63 12.08
CA LEU A 331 -10.21 2.68 12.97
C LEU A 331 -11.37 3.38 13.65
N LYS A 332 -11.23 3.55 14.96
CA LYS A 332 -12.11 4.34 15.82
C LYS A 332 -11.28 5.43 16.50
N HIS A 333 -11.79 6.67 16.43
CA HIS A 333 -11.08 7.80 17.03
C HIS A 333 -10.98 7.68 18.55
N ALA A 334 -9.78 7.82 19.09
CA ALA A 334 -9.49 7.62 20.50
C ALA A 334 -9.66 8.89 21.37
N LEU A 335 -10.09 10.02 20.80
CA LEU A 335 -10.31 11.25 21.54
C LEU A 335 -11.75 11.74 21.39
N SER A 336 -12.39 12.08 22.51
CA SER A 336 -13.69 12.75 22.54
C SER A 336 -13.64 13.89 23.56
N PHE A 337 -13.90 15.12 23.12
CA PHE A 337 -13.85 16.31 23.96
C PHE A 337 -12.56 16.44 24.80
N GLY A 338 -11.40 16.05 24.19
CA GLY A 338 -10.10 16.08 24.86
C GLY A 338 -9.85 14.93 25.85
N LYS A 339 -10.79 14.01 26.02
CA LYS A 339 -10.64 12.82 26.86
C LYS A 339 -10.30 11.60 25.99
N PHE A 340 -9.42 10.74 26.51
CA PHE A 340 -9.08 9.49 25.89
C PHE A 340 -10.21 8.47 26.03
N THR A 341 -10.54 7.77 24.94
CA THR A 341 -11.65 6.83 24.84
C THR A 341 -11.14 5.42 24.51
N ASP A 342 -12.05 4.50 24.21
CA ASP A 342 -11.77 3.12 23.78
C ASP A 342 -11.34 2.99 22.30
N GLY A 343 -11.14 4.11 21.58
CA GLY A 343 -10.65 4.08 20.20
C GLY A 343 -9.23 3.51 20.07
N ASN A 344 -8.84 3.18 18.84
CA ASN A 344 -7.58 2.52 18.51
C ASN A 344 -6.66 3.35 17.61
N ALA A 345 -7.05 4.58 17.25
CA ALA A 345 -6.27 5.50 16.43
C ALA A 345 -6.65 6.96 16.69
N LEU A 346 -5.82 7.89 16.25
CA LEU A 346 -6.14 9.31 16.19
C LEU A 346 -6.52 9.68 14.76
N LEU A 347 -7.78 10.00 14.51
CA LEU A 347 -8.29 10.32 13.19
C LEU A 347 -8.27 11.83 12.93
N VAL A 348 -7.94 12.21 11.70
CA VAL A 348 -7.92 13.59 11.21
C VAL A 348 -8.95 13.73 10.09
N LYS A 349 -9.91 14.62 10.29
CA LYS A 349 -10.89 14.99 9.26
C LYS A 349 -10.25 15.89 8.21
N GLU A 350 -10.72 15.81 6.97
CA GLU A 350 -10.12 16.54 5.86
C GLU A 350 -10.15 18.06 6.06
N GLU A 351 -11.24 18.60 6.57
CA GLU A 351 -11.39 20.03 6.85
C GLU A 351 -10.50 20.54 7.98
N ARG A 352 -9.85 19.64 8.72
CA ARG A 352 -8.99 19.97 9.86
C ARG A 352 -7.52 19.62 9.65
N ASN A 353 -7.15 19.39 8.41
CA ASN A 353 -5.76 19.11 8.04
C ASN A 353 -4.77 20.18 8.57
N HIS A 354 -3.50 19.84 8.62
CA HIS A 354 -2.39 20.62 9.16
C HIS A 354 -2.51 20.87 10.68
N SER A 355 -3.68 21.33 11.13
CA SER A 355 -3.89 21.66 12.55
C SER A 355 -4.01 20.42 13.41
N ASP A 356 -4.87 19.48 13.03
CA ASP A 356 -5.15 18.31 13.85
C ASP A 356 -4.04 17.25 13.77
N TRP A 357 -3.30 17.16 12.65
CA TRP A 357 -2.06 16.39 12.60
C TRP A 357 -1.07 16.85 13.67
N ALA A 358 -0.79 18.16 13.73
CA ALA A 358 0.11 18.73 14.72
C ALA A 358 -0.40 18.56 16.16
N LYS A 359 -1.71 18.74 16.39
CA LYS A 359 -2.33 18.55 17.71
C LYS A 359 -2.23 17.11 18.19
N ASN A 360 -2.52 16.14 17.32
CA ASN A 360 -2.45 14.73 17.66
C ASN A 360 -1.03 14.30 17.98
N ILE A 361 -0.02 14.79 17.25
CA ILE A 361 1.39 14.57 17.57
C ILE A 361 1.71 15.13 18.94
N LYS A 362 1.37 16.41 19.20
CA LYS A 362 1.60 17.05 20.49
C LYS A 362 0.90 16.31 21.63
N PHE A 363 -0.31 15.82 21.40
CA PHE A 363 -1.04 15.04 22.38
C PHE A 363 -0.29 13.75 22.75
N LEU A 364 0.19 12.97 21.76
CA LEU A 364 0.95 11.75 22.01
C LEU A 364 2.28 12.01 22.70
N VAL A 365 3.00 13.06 22.31
CA VAL A 365 4.28 13.44 22.95
C VAL A 365 4.10 13.80 24.41
N ASN A 366 2.98 14.43 24.76
CA ASN A 366 2.65 14.78 26.15
C ASN A 366 2.07 13.59 26.95
N ASN A 367 1.69 12.51 26.26
CA ASN A 367 1.09 11.31 26.86
C ASN A 367 1.73 10.04 26.28
N PRO A 368 3.03 9.80 26.46
CA PRO A 368 3.77 8.74 25.76
C PRO A 368 3.25 7.32 26.04
N ASN A 369 2.68 7.09 27.23
CA ASN A 369 2.08 5.79 27.57
C ASN A 369 0.92 5.41 26.65
N LEU A 370 0.22 6.39 26.07
CA LEU A 370 -0.88 6.14 25.13
C LEU A 370 -0.39 5.64 23.77
N ILE A 371 0.88 5.85 23.43
CA ILE A 371 1.47 5.33 22.18
C ILE A 371 1.44 3.80 22.21
N VAL A 372 1.86 3.20 23.32
CA VAL A 372 1.85 1.76 23.50
C VAL A 372 0.41 1.23 23.54
N ASP A 373 -0.47 1.86 24.31
CA ASP A 373 -1.87 1.46 24.45
C ASP A 373 -2.62 1.49 23.09
N LEU A 374 -2.46 2.56 22.32
CA LEU A 374 -3.06 2.67 20.97
C LEU A 374 -2.50 1.61 20.01
N GLY A 375 -1.21 1.34 20.07
CA GLY A 375 -0.59 0.29 19.26
C GLY A 375 -1.15 -1.10 19.56
N GLU A 376 -1.31 -1.43 20.84
CA GLU A 376 -1.91 -2.71 21.26
C GLU A 376 -3.38 -2.82 20.83
N ARG A 377 -4.17 -1.77 21.03
CA ARG A 377 -5.58 -1.75 20.59
C ARG A 377 -5.71 -1.90 19.07
N LEU A 378 -4.84 -1.26 18.31
CA LEU A 378 -4.83 -1.40 16.87
C LEU A 378 -4.45 -2.83 16.47
N TYR A 379 -3.43 -3.42 17.10
CA TYR A 379 -3.06 -4.82 16.88
C TYR A 379 -4.23 -5.77 17.13
N GLU A 380 -4.92 -5.64 18.28
CA GLU A 380 -6.09 -6.47 18.62
C GLU A 380 -7.21 -6.36 17.58
N SER A 381 -7.37 -5.19 16.95
CA SER A 381 -8.40 -4.97 15.93
C SER A 381 -8.08 -5.58 14.56
N VAL A 382 -6.80 -5.90 14.27
CA VAL A 382 -6.35 -6.34 12.94
C VAL A 382 -5.78 -7.76 12.89
N LYS A 383 -5.22 -8.27 14.00
CA LYS A 383 -4.40 -9.48 14.05
C LYS A 383 -5.09 -10.72 13.48
N ASP A 384 -6.35 -10.95 13.80
CA ASP A 384 -7.09 -12.14 13.35
C ASP A 384 -7.73 -11.93 11.98
N LYS A 385 -8.23 -10.72 11.75
CA LYS A 385 -8.95 -10.35 10.53
C LYS A 385 -8.03 -10.34 9.30
N TYR A 386 -6.77 -9.95 9.49
CA TYR A 386 -5.79 -9.77 8.43
C TYR A 386 -4.57 -10.70 8.56
N ASP A 387 -4.67 -11.78 9.35
CA ASP A 387 -3.71 -12.89 9.27
C ASP A 387 -3.90 -13.61 7.93
N LEU A 388 -2.83 -13.73 7.16
CA LEU A 388 -2.85 -14.33 5.83
C LEU A 388 -3.41 -15.78 5.85
N ARG A 389 -3.17 -16.54 6.94
CA ARG A 389 -3.71 -17.89 7.08
C ARG A 389 -5.22 -17.91 7.21
N ASN A 390 -5.81 -16.94 7.93
CA ASN A 390 -7.25 -16.84 8.08
C ASN A 390 -7.91 -16.45 6.75
N VAL A 391 -7.38 -15.43 6.07
CA VAL A 391 -7.87 -15.02 4.74
C VAL A 391 -7.68 -16.15 3.72
N THR A 392 -6.60 -16.92 3.81
CA THR A 392 -6.35 -18.07 2.92
C THR A 392 -7.32 -19.20 3.19
N ARG A 393 -7.73 -19.45 4.43
CA ARG A 393 -8.77 -20.44 4.76
C ARG A 393 -10.09 -20.13 4.07
N ASP A 394 -10.50 -18.86 4.12
CA ASP A 394 -11.73 -18.41 3.48
C ASP A 394 -11.63 -18.55 1.94
N ARG A 395 -10.48 -18.20 1.37
CA ARG A 395 -10.19 -18.38 -0.07
C ARG A 395 -10.25 -19.85 -0.47
N ALA A 396 -9.65 -20.76 0.33
CA ALA A 396 -9.67 -22.20 0.05
C ALA A 396 -11.10 -22.75 0.04
N GLN A 397 -11.90 -22.37 1.04
CA GLN A 397 -13.31 -22.77 1.09
C GLN A 397 -14.07 -22.26 -0.13
N TRP A 398 -13.90 -21.01 -0.49
CA TRP A 398 -14.55 -20.42 -1.65
C TRP A 398 -14.12 -21.11 -2.96
N TYR A 399 -12.82 -21.34 -3.19
CA TYR A 399 -12.32 -22.02 -4.40
C TYR A 399 -12.92 -23.42 -4.56
N LYS A 400 -13.10 -24.17 -3.46
CA LYS A 400 -13.77 -25.47 -3.49
C LYS A 400 -15.23 -25.38 -3.95
N THR A 401 -15.92 -24.27 -3.72
CA THR A 401 -17.29 -24.08 -4.20
C THR A 401 -17.39 -23.80 -5.71
N LEU A 402 -16.30 -23.36 -6.33
CA LEU A 402 -16.26 -23.01 -7.75
C LEU A 402 -16.12 -24.22 -8.66
N ILE A 403 -15.57 -25.32 -8.12
CA ILE A 403 -15.29 -26.55 -8.85
C ILE A 403 -16.22 -27.63 -8.31
N LYS A 404 -17.22 -27.94 -9.09
CA LYS A 404 -18.21 -28.99 -8.78
C LYS A 404 -17.85 -30.30 -9.43
#